data_9c39b5ccbbd18eeba921dcfce90373cc
#
_entry.id   9c39b5ccbbd18eeba921dcfce90373cc
#
_cell.length_a   1.000
_cell.length_b   1.000
_cell.length_c   1.000
_cell.angle_alpha   90.00
_cell.angle_beta   90.00
_cell.angle_gamma   90.00
#
_symmetry.space_group_name_H-M   'P 1'
#
loop_
_entity.id
_entity.type
_entity.pdbx_description
1 polymer ?
#
loop_
_entity_poly.entity_id
_entity_poly.type
_entity_poly.pdbx_seq_one_letter_code
_entity_poly.pdbx_strand_id
1 'polypeptide(L)'
;MERNLMVAGFGGQGVMTLGKFLAEATCDSTDKNVTFFPSYGAEQRGGTANCYVVISDDDIGAPLGDHMDDLIVMNDPSLQKFLYKLIPGGTLFINSAIVTSAVPRNDVKVVKVPVTEMALEMGSAKVLNIIMLGAYVGYTQVVPEDVVWQTIEHKLGKKPKLLPLNKQAFEAGLKIGREAR
;
A
#
# COMPACT_ATOMS: atom_id res chain seq x y z
N MET A 1 -14.34 4.74 -13.34
CA MET A 1 -13.84 5.00 -11.96
C MET A 1 -12.34 5.16 -12.01
N GLU A 2 -11.79 6.21 -11.44
CA GLU A 2 -10.35 6.38 -11.26
C GLU A 2 -10.06 6.45 -9.75
N ARG A 3 -8.98 5.80 -9.31
CA ARG A 3 -8.55 5.78 -7.92
C ARG A 3 -7.06 6.05 -7.81
N ASN A 4 -6.71 7.07 -7.06
CA ASN A 4 -5.36 7.57 -6.88
C ASN A 4 -4.84 7.16 -5.51
N LEU A 5 -3.78 6.35 -5.49
CA LEU A 5 -3.09 5.89 -4.28
C LEU A 5 -1.68 6.47 -4.21
N MET A 6 -1.30 6.94 -3.04
CA MET A 6 0.08 7.21 -2.70
C MET A 6 0.52 6.29 -1.56
N VAL A 7 1.71 5.71 -1.69
CA VAL A 7 2.36 4.89 -0.66
C VAL A 7 3.65 5.59 -0.24
N ALA A 8 3.82 5.82 1.05
CA ALA A 8 4.97 6.54 1.58
C ALA A 8 5.53 5.90 2.85
N GLY A 9 6.86 5.89 2.97
CA GLY A 9 7.57 5.32 4.11
C GLY A 9 9.07 5.54 4.01
N PHE A 10 9.84 4.87 4.85
CA PHE A 10 11.29 4.83 4.74
C PHE A 10 11.76 3.83 3.67
N GLY A 11 12.95 4.05 3.15
CA GLY A 11 13.66 3.03 2.38
C GLY A 11 13.79 1.74 3.20
N GLY A 12 13.52 0.58 2.59
CA GLY A 12 13.52 -0.71 3.27
C GLY A 12 12.19 -1.18 3.84
N GLN A 13 11.16 -0.32 3.89
CA GLN A 13 9.80 -0.72 4.29
C GLN A 13 8.98 -1.34 3.16
N GLY A 14 9.57 -1.54 1.99
CA GLY A 14 8.89 -2.19 0.86
C GLY A 14 7.79 -1.35 0.21
N VAL A 15 7.86 -0.04 0.34
CA VAL A 15 6.89 0.92 -0.21
C VAL A 15 6.77 0.79 -1.73
N MET A 16 7.91 0.75 -2.44
CA MET A 16 7.94 0.60 -3.90
C MET A 16 7.43 -0.77 -4.34
N THR A 17 7.79 -1.82 -3.62
CA THR A 17 7.34 -3.19 -3.90
C THR A 17 5.84 -3.33 -3.73
N LEU A 18 5.26 -2.70 -2.70
CA LEU A 18 3.82 -2.68 -2.47
C LEU A 18 3.09 -2.07 -3.68
N GLY A 19 3.47 -0.86 -4.08
CA GLY A 19 2.87 -0.18 -5.22
C GLY A 19 3.06 -0.95 -6.53
N LYS A 20 4.24 -1.52 -6.73
CA LYS A 20 4.56 -2.31 -7.92
C LYS A 20 3.71 -3.58 -8.02
N PHE A 21 3.55 -4.33 -6.93
CA PHE A 21 2.70 -5.53 -6.93
C PHE A 21 1.25 -5.20 -7.26
N LEU A 22 0.72 -4.13 -6.69
CA LEU A 22 -0.63 -3.68 -6.98
C LEU A 22 -0.79 -3.30 -8.46
N ALA A 23 0.17 -2.54 -9.00
CA ALA A 23 0.15 -2.11 -10.40
C ALA A 23 0.27 -3.30 -11.37
N GLU A 24 1.18 -4.23 -11.10
CA GLU A 24 1.36 -5.43 -11.94
C GLU A 24 0.13 -6.34 -11.89
N ALA A 25 -0.45 -6.56 -10.72
CA ALA A 25 -1.69 -7.33 -10.58
C ALA A 25 -2.82 -6.70 -11.39
N THR A 26 -2.93 -5.39 -11.37
CA THR A 26 -3.94 -4.65 -12.14
C THR A 26 -3.71 -4.81 -13.64
N CYS A 27 -2.49 -4.58 -14.10
CA CYS A 27 -2.11 -4.61 -15.52
C CYS A 27 -2.24 -6.00 -16.14
N ASP A 28 -1.74 -7.01 -15.43
CA ASP A 28 -1.60 -8.35 -16.00
C ASP A 28 -2.89 -9.18 -15.96
N SER A 29 -3.82 -8.83 -15.09
CA SER A 29 -4.95 -9.71 -14.76
C SER A 29 -6.30 -9.02 -14.67
N THR A 30 -6.39 -7.76 -15.08
CA THR A 30 -7.66 -7.01 -15.15
C THR A 30 -7.74 -6.21 -16.44
N ASP A 31 -8.94 -5.75 -16.79
CA ASP A 31 -9.18 -4.84 -17.94
C ASP A 31 -8.98 -3.36 -17.57
N LYS A 32 -8.44 -3.08 -16.36
CA LYS A 32 -8.22 -1.72 -15.89
C LYS A 32 -6.89 -1.16 -16.38
N ASN A 33 -6.89 0.14 -16.63
CA ASN A 33 -5.66 0.90 -16.85
C ASN A 33 -4.96 1.18 -15.51
N VAL A 34 -3.62 1.18 -15.51
CA VAL A 34 -2.84 1.45 -14.31
C VAL A 34 -1.56 2.21 -14.67
N THR A 35 -1.18 3.15 -13.81
CA THR A 35 0.16 3.77 -13.83
C THR A 35 0.84 3.54 -12.49
N PHE A 36 2.15 3.32 -12.54
CA PHE A 36 3.02 3.24 -11.37
C PHE A 36 4.16 4.22 -11.52
N PHE A 37 4.25 5.16 -10.61
CA PHE A 37 5.29 6.18 -10.62
C PHE A 37 6.06 6.20 -9.29
N PRO A 38 7.29 5.63 -9.25
CA PRO A 38 8.15 5.73 -8.10
C PRO A 38 8.78 7.13 -8.04
N SER A 39 8.78 7.74 -6.85
CA SER A 39 9.46 9.01 -6.62
C SER A 39 10.79 8.75 -5.91
N TYR A 40 11.87 8.94 -6.63
CA TYR A 40 13.24 8.89 -6.09
C TYR A 40 13.73 10.32 -5.85
N GLY A 41 13.40 10.88 -4.69
CA GLY A 41 13.93 12.18 -4.30
C GLY A 41 15.41 12.12 -3.89
N ALA A 42 16.09 13.28 -3.83
CA ALA A 42 17.45 13.42 -3.33
C ALA A 42 17.62 12.96 -1.86
N GLU A 43 16.53 12.68 -1.18
CA GLU A 43 16.42 12.28 0.22
C GLU A 43 16.49 10.76 0.44
N GLN A 44 16.98 9.96 -0.52
CA GLN A 44 16.98 8.49 -0.43
C GLN A 44 17.79 7.90 0.74
N ARG A 45 18.70 8.67 1.32
CA ARG A 45 19.44 8.24 2.52
C ARG A 45 18.89 8.94 3.77
N GLY A 46 17.88 8.29 4.38
CA GLY A 46 17.22 8.80 5.59
C GLY A 46 15.98 9.65 5.33
N GLY A 47 15.56 9.83 4.07
CA GLY A 47 14.32 10.50 3.68
C GLY A 47 13.16 9.55 3.43
N THR A 48 12.00 10.10 3.10
CA THR A 48 10.80 9.34 2.75
C THR A 48 10.87 8.83 1.32
N ALA A 49 10.70 7.52 1.12
CA ALA A 49 10.43 6.92 -0.17
C ALA A 49 8.94 6.93 -0.44
N ASN A 50 8.51 7.19 -1.67
CA ASN A 50 7.10 7.15 -2.02
C ASN A 50 6.87 6.72 -3.47
N CYS A 51 5.67 6.22 -3.74
CA CYS A 51 5.21 5.93 -5.08
C CYS A 51 3.73 6.27 -5.24
N TYR A 52 3.33 6.47 -6.48
CA TYR A 52 1.95 6.73 -6.88
C TYR A 52 1.45 5.57 -7.73
N VAL A 53 0.23 5.14 -7.47
CA VAL A 53 -0.49 4.14 -8.28
C VAL A 53 -1.84 4.73 -8.64
N VAL A 54 -2.12 4.86 -9.93
CA VAL A 54 -3.44 5.26 -10.43
C VAL A 54 -4.07 4.06 -11.12
N ILE A 55 -5.26 3.70 -10.71
CA ILE A 55 -6.04 2.59 -11.30
C ILE A 55 -7.34 3.19 -11.84
N SER A 56 -7.65 2.92 -13.11
CA SER A 56 -8.81 3.49 -13.78
C SER A 56 -9.49 2.50 -14.71
N ASP A 57 -10.80 2.62 -14.84
CA ASP A 57 -11.56 1.93 -15.89
C ASP A 57 -11.38 2.59 -17.26
N ASP A 58 -10.97 3.85 -17.28
CA ASP A 58 -10.77 4.69 -18.48
C ASP A 58 -9.28 5.07 -18.64
N ASP A 59 -8.98 5.75 -19.72
CA ASP A 59 -7.62 6.25 -19.98
C ASP A 59 -7.16 7.21 -18.88
N ILE A 60 -5.93 7.02 -18.40
CA ILE A 60 -5.33 7.84 -17.35
C ILE A 60 -4.66 9.06 -17.96
N GLY A 61 -5.20 10.24 -17.69
CA GLY A 61 -4.71 11.50 -18.23
C GLY A 61 -3.39 11.98 -17.61
N ALA A 62 -3.12 11.63 -16.35
CA ALA A 62 -1.90 12.01 -15.65
C ALA A 62 -1.46 10.90 -14.67
N PRO A 63 -0.18 10.48 -14.69
CA PRO A 63 0.34 9.46 -13.77
C PRO A 63 0.54 9.98 -12.34
N LEU A 64 0.48 11.30 -12.16
CA LEU A 64 0.64 11.99 -10.90
C LEU A 64 -0.56 12.91 -10.70
N GLY A 65 -1.42 12.56 -9.75
CA GLY A 65 -2.46 13.46 -9.28
C GLY A 65 -1.98 14.32 -8.12
N ASP A 66 -2.54 15.52 -7.98
CA ASP A 66 -2.31 16.37 -6.81
C ASP A 66 -3.12 15.92 -5.60
N HIS A 67 -4.16 15.13 -5.84
CA HIS A 67 -5.12 14.67 -4.84
C HIS A 67 -5.22 13.15 -4.83
N MET A 68 -5.18 12.58 -3.63
CA MET A 68 -5.21 11.13 -3.42
C MET A 68 -6.54 10.70 -2.81
N ASP A 69 -7.13 9.65 -3.37
CA ASP A 69 -8.28 8.95 -2.78
C ASP A 69 -7.83 8.13 -1.56
N ASP A 70 -6.63 7.56 -1.66
CA ASP A 70 -6.03 6.73 -0.61
C ASP A 70 -4.58 7.14 -0.35
N LEU A 71 -4.19 7.08 0.91
CA LEU A 71 -2.82 7.31 1.35
C LEU A 71 -2.40 6.20 2.31
N ILE A 72 -1.30 5.53 2.00
CA ILE A 72 -0.65 4.57 2.90
C ILE A 72 0.59 5.22 3.49
N VAL A 73 0.66 5.34 4.82
CA VAL A 73 1.83 5.86 5.52
C VAL A 73 2.44 4.81 6.44
N MET A 74 3.72 4.57 6.25
CA MET A 74 4.46 3.55 6.98
C MET A 74 5.30 4.13 8.14
N ASN A 75 5.35 5.46 8.28
CA ASN A 75 6.09 6.18 9.33
C ASN A 75 5.51 7.58 9.58
N ASP A 76 5.89 8.19 10.70
CA ASP A 76 5.43 9.55 11.08
C ASP A 76 5.84 10.64 10.09
N PRO A 77 7.08 10.72 9.60
CA PRO A 77 7.45 11.75 8.63
C PRO A 77 6.60 11.73 7.36
N SER A 78 6.21 10.55 6.89
CA SER A 78 5.33 10.42 5.72
C SER A 78 3.91 10.93 6.01
N LEU A 79 3.38 10.66 7.21
CA LEU A 79 2.10 11.22 7.62
C LEU A 79 2.12 12.75 7.60
N GLN A 80 3.13 13.35 8.22
CA GLN A 80 3.26 14.80 8.29
C GLN A 80 3.45 15.43 6.91
N LYS A 81 4.23 14.78 6.04
CA LYS A 81 4.58 15.33 4.72
C LYS A 81 3.43 15.23 3.72
N PHE A 82 2.60 14.19 3.76
CA PHE A 82 1.68 13.86 2.67
C PHE A 82 0.19 13.86 3.02
N LEU A 83 -0.17 14.00 4.29
CA LEU A 83 -1.59 13.98 4.70
C LEU A 83 -2.46 15.01 3.97
N TYR A 84 -1.89 16.17 3.62
CA TYR A 84 -2.62 17.23 2.91
C TYR A 84 -3.07 16.81 1.49
N LYS A 85 -2.43 15.81 0.90
CA LYS A 85 -2.80 15.29 -0.43
C LYS A 85 -4.07 14.44 -0.41
N LEU A 86 -4.47 13.93 0.75
CA LEU A 86 -5.66 13.10 0.87
C LEU A 86 -6.92 13.97 0.76
N ILE A 87 -7.82 13.60 -0.14
CA ILE A 87 -9.09 14.32 -0.33
C ILE A 87 -10.03 14.14 0.87
N PRO A 88 -10.96 15.07 1.11
CA PRO A 88 -12.05 14.85 2.04
C PRO A 88 -12.82 13.56 1.70
N GLY A 89 -13.08 12.73 2.71
CA GLY A 89 -13.72 11.41 2.52
C GLY A 89 -12.75 10.30 2.05
N GLY A 90 -11.51 10.64 1.77
CA GLY A 90 -10.47 9.67 1.41
C GLY A 90 -10.08 8.74 2.56
N THR A 91 -9.28 7.73 2.27
CA THR A 91 -8.87 6.72 3.26
C THR A 91 -7.37 6.77 3.54
N LEU A 92 -7.04 6.86 4.82
CA LEU A 92 -5.67 6.83 5.34
C LEU A 92 -5.38 5.48 5.99
N PHE A 93 -4.41 4.75 5.45
CA PHE A 93 -3.89 3.52 6.04
C PHE A 93 -2.59 3.84 6.80
N ILE A 94 -2.52 3.45 8.05
CA ILE A 94 -1.40 3.77 8.94
C ILE A 94 -0.75 2.50 9.45
N ASN A 95 0.58 2.42 9.36
CA ASN A 95 1.36 1.47 10.15
C ASN A 95 1.32 1.89 11.62
N SER A 96 0.32 1.45 12.35
CA SER A 96 0.05 1.88 13.72
C SER A 96 1.06 1.38 14.76
N ALA A 97 1.96 0.45 14.37
CA ALA A 97 3.05 0.01 15.24
C ALA A 97 4.12 1.10 15.45
N ILE A 98 4.32 1.99 14.49
CA ILE A 98 5.36 3.04 14.55
C ILE A 98 4.86 4.45 14.25
N VAL A 99 3.71 4.61 13.62
CA VAL A 99 3.08 5.93 13.44
C VAL A 99 2.32 6.26 14.72
N THR A 100 2.86 7.17 15.52
CA THR A 100 2.33 7.55 16.84
C THR A 100 1.67 8.93 16.84
N SER A 101 1.92 9.74 15.83
CA SER A 101 1.32 11.07 15.68
C SER A 101 -0.18 10.99 15.51
N ALA A 102 -0.91 11.93 16.12
CA ALA A 102 -2.34 12.08 15.90
C ALA A 102 -2.61 12.51 14.45
N VAL A 103 -3.72 12.05 13.89
CA VAL A 103 -4.22 12.51 12.59
C VAL A 103 -5.07 13.76 12.82
N PRO A 104 -4.60 14.96 12.42
CA PRO A 104 -5.32 16.21 12.69
C PRO A 104 -6.44 16.45 11.67
N ARG A 105 -7.16 15.41 11.28
CA ARG A 105 -8.27 15.45 10.31
C ARG A 105 -9.39 14.52 10.75
N ASN A 106 -10.62 15.02 10.69
CA ASN A 106 -11.83 14.26 11.00
C ASN A 106 -12.71 13.98 9.77
N ASP A 107 -12.26 14.45 8.60
CA ASP A 107 -12.94 14.30 7.32
C ASP A 107 -12.41 13.14 6.48
N VAL A 108 -11.53 12.31 7.04
CA VAL A 108 -10.94 11.14 6.39
C VAL A 108 -11.20 9.86 7.18
N LYS A 109 -11.25 8.73 6.50
CA LYS A 109 -11.32 7.42 7.14
C LYS A 109 -9.92 6.97 7.50
N VAL A 110 -9.72 6.39 8.69
CA VAL A 110 -8.42 5.92 9.16
C VAL A 110 -8.48 4.41 9.42
N VAL A 111 -7.63 3.67 8.72
CA VAL A 111 -7.44 2.23 8.89
C VAL A 111 -6.07 2.00 9.53
N LYS A 112 -6.07 1.52 10.77
CA LYS A 112 -4.85 1.24 11.54
C LYS A 112 -4.45 -0.22 11.35
N VAL A 113 -3.23 -0.44 10.88
CA VAL A 113 -2.67 -1.78 10.69
C VAL A 113 -1.28 -1.83 11.33
N PRO A 114 -1.06 -2.58 12.41
CA PRO A 114 0.24 -2.63 13.10
C PRO A 114 1.21 -3.56 12.37
N VAL A 115 1.56 -3.23 11.12
CA VAL A 115 2.26 -4.16 10.23
C VAL A 115 3.66 -4.53 10.68
N THR A 116 4.38 -3.61 11.34
CA THR A 116 5.72 -3.91 11.85
C THR A 116 5.66 -4.94 12.99
N GLU A 117 4.76 -4.76 13.93
CA GLU A 117 4.54 -5.69 15.04
C GLU A 117 4.08 -7.05 14.52
N MET A 118 3.08 -7.08 13.64
CA MET A 118 2.57 -8.31 13.03
C MET A 118 3.65 -9.08 12.26
N ALA A 119 4.47 -8.38 11.48
CA ALA A 119 5.55 -9.01 10.72
C ALA A 119 6.60 -9.63 11.63
N LEU A 120 6.97 -8.96 12.71
CA LEU A 120 7.91 -9.50 13.71
C LEU A 120 7.34 -10.73 14.42
N GLU A 121 6.07 -10.74 14.78
CA GLU A 121 5.38 -11.90 15.36
C GLU A 121 5.34 -13.08 14.40
N MET A 122 5.24 -12.83 13.08
CA MET A 122 5.32 -13.85 12.03
C MET A 122 6.75 -14.35 11.78
N GLY A 123 7.76 -13.69 12.38
CA GLY A 123 9.16 -14.09 12.29
C GLY A 123 10.02 -13.35 11.27
N SER A 124 9.49 -12.37 10.54
CA SER A 124 10.27 -11.58 9.58
C SER A 124 9.68 -10.20 9.32
N ALA A 125 10.46 -9.16 9.60
CA ALA A 125 10.09 -7.78 9.25
C ALA A 125 9.90 -7.56 7.73
N LYS A 126 10.41 -8.46 6.90
CA LYS A 126 10.36 -8.32 5.42
C LYS A 126 8.95 -8.44 4.84
N VAL A 127 7.97 -8.94 5.60
CA VAL A 127 6.60 -9.12 5.10
C VAL A 127 5.64 -8.00 5.49
N LEU A 128 6.13 -6.95 6.15
CA LEU A 128 5.26 -5.86 6.61
C LEU A 128 4.52 -5.15 5.45
N ASN A 129 5.16 -4.99 4.32
CA ASN A 129 4.54 -4.40 3.13
C ASN A 129 3.44 -5.31 2.52
N ILE A 130 3.61 -6.62 2.62
CA ILE A 130 2.61 -7.59 2.14
C ILE A 130 1.36 -7.56 3.03
N ILE A 131 1.54 -7.41 4.35
CA ILE A 131 0.41 -7.23 5.28
C ILE A 131 -0.37 -5.95 4.91
N MET A 132 0.33 -4.85 4.69
CA MET A 132 -0.29 -3.58 4.31
C MET A 132 -0.99 -3.66 2.95
N LEU A 133 -0.38 -4.33 1.97
CA LEU A 133 -1.00 -4.58 0.67
C LEU A 133 -2.30 -5.38 0.82
N GLY A 134 -2.29 -6.42 1.65
CA GLY A 134 -3.49 -7.19 1.98
C GLY A 134 -4.58 -6.32 2.61
N ALA A 135 -4.23 -5.47 3.58
CA ALA A 135 -5.17 -4.57 4.23
C ALA A 135 -5.80 -3.58 3.22
N TYR A 136 -4.98 -3.01 2.35
CA TYR A 136 -5.45 -2.11 1.30
C TYR A 136 -6.42 -2.80 0.34
N VAL A 137 -6.05 -3.96 -0.18
CA VAL A 137 -6.86 -4.74 -1.12
C VAL A 137 -8.16 -5.23 -0.46
N GLY A 138 -8.08 -5.74 0.76
CA GLY A 138 -9.25 -6.21 1.51
C GLY A 138 -10.26 -5.10 1.81
N TYR A 139 -9.78 -3.89 2.06
CA TYR A 139 -10.62 -2.73 2.30
C TYR A 139 -11.22 -2.16 1.03
N THR A 140 -10.39 -1.89 0.02
CA THR A 140 -10.80 -1.17 -1.20
C THR A 140 -11.45 -2.06 -2.25
N GLN A 141 -11.02 -3.31 -2.33
CA GLN A 141 -11.41 -4.27 -3.38
C GLN A 141 -11.23 -3.70 -4.81
N VAL A 142 -10.26 -2.80 -4.96
CA VAL A 142 -9.96 -2.14 -6.24
C VAL A 142 -9.43 -3.13 -7.28
N VAL A 143 -8.77 -4.19 -6.81
CA VAL A 143 -8.30 -5.35 -7.59
C VAL A 143 -8.75 -6.61 -6.85
N PRO A 144 -9.18 -7.68 -7.54
CA PRO A 144 -9.54 -8.94 -6.89
C PRO A 144 -8.38 -9.51 -6.06
N GLU A 145 -8.68 -10.01 -4.87
CA GLU A 145 -7.69 -10.50 -3.90
C GLU A 145 -6.85 -11.67 -4.44
N ASP A 146 -7.51 -12.61 -5.14
CA ASP A 146 -6.86 -13.75 -5.77
C ASP A 146 -5.86 -13.34 -6.85
N VAL A 147 -6.19 -12.31 -7.62
CA VAL A 147 -5.31 -11.73 -8.65
C VAL A 147 -4.05 -11.13 -8.03
N VAL A 148 -4.20 -10.39 -6.95
CA VAL A 148 -3.05 -9.82 -6.22
C VAL A 148 -2.18 -10.93 -5.64
N TRP A 149 -2.79 -11.96 -5.04
CA TRP A 149 -2.03 -13.10 -4.52
C TRP A 149 -1.26 -13.84 -5.63
N GLN A 150 -1.89 -14.10 -6.77
CA GLN A 150 -1.22 -14.75 -7.92
C GLN A 150 0.01 -13.95 -8.39
N THR A 151 -0.08 -12.63 -8.39
CA THR A 151 1.06 -11.76 -8.72
C THR A 151 2.20 -11.91 -7.71
N ILE A 152 1.89 -11.90 -6.41
CA ILE A 152 2.88 -12.10 -5.34
C ILE A 152 3.53 -13.48 -5.49
N GLU A 153 2.74 -14.52 -5.68
CA GLU A 153 3.20 -15.90 -5.83
C GLU A 153 4.12 -16.05 -7.05
N HIS A 154 3.75 -15.47 -8.18
CA HIS A 154 4.58 -15.48 -9.38
C HIS A 154 5.92 -14.77 -9.17
N LYS A 155 5.92 -13.60 -8.55
CA LYS A 155 7.15 -12.84 -8.26
C LYS A 155 8.08 -13.54 -7.27
N LEU A 156 7.52 -14.27 -6.33
CA LEU A 156 8.27 -15.05 -5.33
C LEU A 156 8.57 -16.48 -5.79
N GLY A 157 8.13 -16.89 -6.98
CA GLY A 157 8.27 -18.25 -7.49
C GLY A 157 9.72 -18.77 -7.56
N LYS A 158 10.70 -17.87 -7.68
CA LYS A 158 12.14 -18.21 -7.60
C LYS A 158 12.63 -18.47 -6.16
N LYS A 159 11.81 -18.19 -5.16
CA LYS A 159 12.11 -18.35 -3.73
C LYS A 159 10.92 -19.02 -3.03
N PRO A 160 10.61 -20.29 -3.34
CA PRO A 160 9.39 -20.95 -2.85
C PRO A 160 9.32 -21.03 -1.33
N LYS A 161 10.45 -20.98 -0.64
CA LYS A 161 10.50 -20.97 0.84
C LYS A 161 9.85 -19.71 1.47
N LEU A 162 9.71 -18.63 0.69
CA LEU A 162 9.09 -17.38 1.16
C LEU A 162 7.57 -17.40 1.01
N LEU A 163 7.00 -18.28 0.19
CA LEU A 163 5.58 -18.31 -0.12
C LEU A 163 4.68 -18.50 1.10
N PRO A 164 4.92 -19.47 2.00
CA PRO A 164 4.03 -19.69 3.15
C PRO A 164 3.91 -18.46 4.05
N LEU A 165 5.03 -17.81 4.34
CA LEU A 165 5.07 -16.62 5.20
C LEU A 165 4.39 -15.42 4.53
N ASN A 166 4.65 -15.20 3.24
CA ASN A 166 4.00 -14.12 2.49
C ASN A 166 2.50 -14.35 2.33
N LYS A 167 2.07 -15.59 2.16
CA LYS A 167 0.64 -15.93 2.14
C LYS A 167 -0.03 -15.62 3.47
N GLN A 168 0.56 -16.03 4.57
CA GLN A 168 0.08 -15.71 5.93
C GLN A 168 -0.01 -14.20 6.13
N ALA A 169 1.00 -13.45 5.71
CA ALA A 169 1.04 -12.00 5.82
C ALA A 169 -0.07 -11.34 4.99
N PHE A 170 -0.25 -11.75 3.74
CA PHE A 170 -1.28 -11.22 2.87
C PHE A 170 -2.69 -11.51 3.41
N GLU A 171 -2.97 -12.73 3.83
CA GLU A 171 -4.25 -13.12 4.41
C GLU A 171 -4.57 -12.39 5.72
N ALA A 172 -3.57 -12.18 6.58
CA ALA A 172 -3.73 -11.39 7.80
C ALA A 172 -4.10 -9.93 7.49
N GLY A 173 -3.46 -9.34 6.49
CA GLY A 173 -3.80 -8.01 6.00
C GLY A 173 -5.21 -7.95 5.43
N LEU A 174 -5.57 -8.88 4.55
CA LEU A 174 -6.92 -8.97 3.96
C LEU A 174 -8.00 -8.99 5.03
N LYS A 175 -7.80 -9.78 6.09
CA LYS A 175 -8.75 -9.86 7.20
C LYS A 175 -8.97 -8.50 7.85
N ILE A 176 -7.89 -7.78 8.18
CA ILE A 176 -7.98 -6.44 8.78
C ILE A 176 -8.69 -5.47 7.84
N GLY A 177 -8.35 -5.48 6.56
CA GLY A 177 -8.97 -4.60 5.57
C GLY A 177 -10.48 -4.85 5.42
N ARG A 178 -10.89 -6.12 5.38
CA ARG A 178 -12.31 -6.50 5.30
C ARG A 178 -13.10 -6.09 6.54
N GLU A 179 -12.51 -6.26 7.73
CA GLU A 179 -13.12 -5.89 9.01
C GLU A 179 -13.23 -4.37 9.19
N ALA A 180 -12.32 -3.58 8.61
CA ALA A 180 -12.31 -2.13 8.67
C ALA A 180 -13.25 -1.45 7.68
N ARG A 181 -13.72 -2.16 6.67
CA ARG A 181 -14.62 -1.67 5.61
C ARG A 181 -16.04 -1.49 6.13
#